data_ede1d969cdefedfdc6a221bc916f89d0
#
_entry.id   ede1d969cdefedfdc6a221bc916f89d0
#
_cell.length_a   1.000
_cell.length_b   1.000
_cell.length_c   1.000
_cell.angle_alpha   90.00
_cell.angle_beta   90.00
_cell.angle_gamma   90.00
#
_symmetry.space_group_name_H-M   'P 1'
#
loop_
_entity.id
_entity.type
_entity.pdbx_description
1 polymer ?
#
loop_
_entity_poly.entity_id
_entity_poly.type
_entity_poly.pdbx_seq_one_letter_code
_entity_poly.pdbx_strand_id
1 'polypeptide(L)'
;MKKILSAFAVLLTFLTACNSNEPKAETAATTDGMAIVENIMTRTSIRQYTDQAISADTIETLLRAGMAAPTAVNKQPWHFVAITSKDKLKELAATNPNARMLEQAPLTIVVCGDMQKALEGEGRQLWIQDCSAATENILLAAHALGLGAVWTALYPRDDRAKGAIEALKLPDHIVPLCAIIIGYPAEQPEPKDKWKPENVSYNEFGGRSTSGRLLP
;
A
#
# COMPACT_ATOMS: atom_id res chain seq x y z
N MET A 1 81.51 -13.83 43.25
CA MET A 1 81.31 -12.38 43.20
C MET A 1 80.32 -12.06 42.12
N LYS A 2 79.40 -11.27 42.40
CA LYS A 2 78.23 -10.78 41.62
C LYS A 2 76.93 -11.59 41.81
N LYS A 3 76.11 -11.04 42.70
CA LYS A 3 74.76 -11.43 43.02
C LYS A 3 73.85 -10.95 41.88
N ILE A 4 72.95 -11.80 41.39
CA ILE A 4 71.91 -11.44 40.49
C ILE A 4 70.57 -11.57 41.26
N LEU A 5 69.92 -10.44 41.49
CA LEU A 5 68.63 -10.35 42.11
C LEU A 5 67.56 -10.57 41.01
N SER A 6 66.76 -11.62 41.12
CA SER A 6 65.60 -11.82 40.25
C SER A 6 64.37 -11.17 40.91
N ALA A 7 63.85 -10.14 40.29
CA ALA A 7 62.57 -9.55 40.65
C ALA A 7 61.40 -10.30 39.97
N PHE A 8 60.54 -10.93 40.78
CA PHE A 8 59.27 -11.52 40.33
C PHE A 8 58.21 -10.39 40.25
N ALA A 9 57.84 -10.04 39.02
CA ALA A 9 56.71 -9.16 38.80
C ALA A 9 55.42 -10.01 38.72
N VAL A 10 54.57 -9.87 39.74
CA VAL A 10 53.23 -10.47 39.73
C VAL A 10 52.30 -9.58 38.90
N LEU A 11 51.90 -10.09 37.74
CA LEU A 11 50.91 -9.43 36.84
C LEU A 11 49.50 -9.76 37.35
N LEU A 12 48.86 -8.81 38.01
CA LEU A 12 47.45 -8.92 38.46
C LEU A 12 46.57 -8.59 37.27
N THR A 13 46.00 -9.58 36.58
CA THR A 13 44.99 -9.39 35.53
C THR A 13 43.61 -9.12 36.18
N PHE A 14 43.19 -7.87 36.13
CA PHE A 14 41.80 -7.50 36.42
C PHE A 14 40.92 -7.96 35.27
N LEU A 15 40.13 -9.00 35.50
CA LEU A 15 38.99 -9.36 34.64
C LEU A 15 37.86 -8.37 34.95
N THR A 16 37.75 -7.29 34.18
CA THR A 16 36.54 -6.46 34.13
C THR A 16 35.49 -7.22 33.32
N ALA A 17 34.55 -7.84 34.01
CA ALA A 17 33.31 -8.33 33.39
C ALA A 17 32.51 -7.11 32.92
N CYS A 18 32.52 -6.82 31.64
CA CYS A 18 31.60 -5.89 31.03
C CYS A 18 30.20 -6.50 31.07
N ASN A 19 29.40 -6.04 32.02
CA ASN A 19 27.97 -6.31 32.05
C ASN A 19 27.30 -5.37 31.01
N SER A 20 27.16 -5.82 29.77
CA SER A 20 26.52 -5.07 28.70
C SER A 20 24.99 -5.23 28.77
N ASN A 21 24.41 -4.65 29.82
CA ASN A 21 23.00 -4.26 29.81
C ASN A 21 22.90 -2.80 29.32
N GLU A 22 23.35 -2.53 28.11
CA GLU A 22 22.95 -1.32 27.42
C GLU A 22 21.49 -1.49 26.97
N PRO A 23 20.59 -0.55 27.31
CA PRO A 23 19.26 -0.56 26.76
C PRO A 23 19.42 -0.45 25.23
N LYS A 24 18.86 -1.43 24.51
CA LYS A 24 18.80 -1.40 23.06
C LYS A 24 18.24 -0.04 22.65
N ALA A 25 19.08 0.82 22.09
CA ALA A 25 18.66 2.13 21.62
C ALA A 25 17.48 1.90 20.64
N GLU A 26 16.34 2.49 20.96
CA GLU A 26 15.23 2.58 20.02
C GLU A 26 15.78 3.27 18.77
N THR A 27 15.89 2.53 17.67
CA THR A 27 16.43 3.06 16.44
C THR A 27 15.44 4.10 15.95
N ALA A 28 15.79 5.38 16.13
CA ALA A 28 14.99 6.49 15.59
C ALA A 28 14.78 6.24 14.07
N ALA A 29 13.54 6.40 13.61
CA ALA A 29 13.22 6.26 12.20
C ALA A 29 14.11 7.21 11.39
N THR A 30 14.67 6.72 10.27
CA THR A 30 15.43 7.55 9.35
C THR A 30 14.51 8.63 8.74
N THR A 31 15.07 9.75 8.30
CA THR A 31 14.32 10.81 7.59
C THR A 31 13.50 10.23 6.44
N ASP A 32 14.07 9.29 5.69
CA ASP A 32 13.39 8.59 4.58
C ASP A 32 12.23 7.72 5.08
N GLY A 33 12.40 7.06 6.22
CA GLY A 33 11.32 6.26 6.84
C GLY A 33 10.14 7.12 7.27
N MET A 34 10.38 8.30 7.82
CA MET A 34 9.31 9.25 8.19
C MET A 34 8.58 9.78 6.96
N ALA A 35 9.28 10.04 5.84
CA ALA A 35 8.66 10.46 4.58
C ALA A 35 7.67 9.39 4.04
N ILE A 36 7.97 8.10 4.20
CA ILE A 36 7.05 7.02 3.82
C ILE A 36 5.79 7.04 4.67
N VAL A 37 5.94 7.22 6.00
CA VAL A 37 4.80 7.30 6.93
C VAL A 37 3.94 8.54 6.61
N GLU A 38 4.56 9.69 6.35
CA GLU A 38 3.87 10.91 5.98
C GLU A 38 3.08 10.74 4.67
N ASN A 39 3.66 10.09 3.66
CA ASN A 39 2.96 9.75 2.42
C ASN A 39 1.70 8.91 2.65
N ILE A 40 1.74 7.97 3.59
CA ILE A 40 0.57 7.16 3.98
C ILE A 40 -0.48 8.03 4.67
N MET A 41 -0.06 8.88 5.62
CA MET A 41 -0.95 9.68 6.45
C MET A 41 -1.63 10.83 5.67
N THR A 42 -0.95 11.37 4.66
CA THR A 42 -1.42 12.53 3.88
C THR A 42 -2.19 12.16 2.63
N ARG A 43 -2.08 10.90 2.16
CA ARG A 43 -2.85 10.46 0.98
C ARG A 43 -4.36 10.66 1.17
N THR A 44 -4.96 11.38 0.26
CA THR A 44 -6.41 11.55 0.19
C THR A 44 -6.97 11.09 -1.18
N SER A 45 -8.30 10.93 -1.26
CA SER A 45 -8.99 10.60 -2.51
C SER A 45 -9.24 11.85 -3.32
N ILE A 46 -8.65 11.92 -4.52
CA ILE A 46 -8.79 13.01 -5.49
C ILE A 46 -9.77 12.58 -6.58
N ARG A 47 -10.68 13.47 -6.94
CA ARG A 47 -11.74 13.21 -7.93
C ARG A 47 -11.83 14.26 -9.03
N GLN A 48 -11.01 15.32 -8.96
CA GLN A 48 -10.88 16.32 -9.99
C GLN A 48 -9.45 16.32 -10.51
N TYR A 49 -9.32 16.25 -11.82
CA TYR A 49 -8.03 16.07 -12.50
C TYR A 49 -7.86 17.12 -13.58
N THR A 50 -6.60 17.46 -13.87
CA THR A 50 -6.25 18.18 -15.09
C THR A 50 -6.28 17.23 -16.28
N ASP A 51 -6.20 17.77 -17.50
CA ASP A 51 -6.14 17.01 -18.75
C ASP A 51 -4.72 16.54 -19.10
N GLN A 52 -3.73 16.82 -18.24
CA GLN A 52 -2.34 16.45 -18.45
C GLN A 52 -2.20 14.93 -18.54
N ALA A 53 -1.60 14.46 -19.64
CA ALA A 53 -1.34 13.04 -19.85
C ALA A 53 -0.28 12.50 -18.86
N ILE A 54 -0.44 11.24 -18.44
CA ILE A 54 0.54 10.52 -17.63
C ILE A 54 1.47 9.75 -18.57
N SER A 55 2.78 9.84 -18.32
CA SER A 55 3.78 9.17 -19.15
C SER A 55 3.71 7.64 -19.02
N ALA A 56 4.15 6.91 -20.05
CA ALA A 56 4.22 5.46 -20.01
C ALA A 56 5.10 4.94 -18.87
N ASP A 57 6.23 5.60 -18.60
CA ASP A 57 7.15 5.23 -17.52
C ASP A 57 6.48 5.38 -16.14
N THR A 58 5.67 6.43 -15.95
CA THR A 58 4.89 6.62 -14.73
C THR A 58 3.84 5.53 -14.58
N ILE A 59 3.14 5.17 -15.65
CA ILE A 59 2.16 4.08 -15.64
C ILE A 59 2.84 2.75 -15.27
N GLU A 60 4.00 2.45 -15.87
CA GLU A 60 4.77 1.25 -15.53
C GLU A 60 5.19 1.25 -14.06
N THR A 61 5.65 2.38 -13.53
CA THR A 61 6.03 2.53 -12.11
C THR A 61 4.84 2.23 -11.19
N LEU A 62 3.65 2.73 -11.50
CA LEU A 62 2.42 2.44 -10.73
C LEU A 62 2.06 0.95 -10.77
N LEU A 63 2.15 0.31 -11.94
CA LEU A 63 1.87 -1.11 -12.09
C LEU A 63 2.89 -1.98 -11.33
N ARG A 64 4.18 -1.62 -11.38
CA ARG A 64 5.24 -2.29 -10.59
C ARG A 64 5.00 -2.15 -9.09
N ALA A 65 4.58 -0.98 -8.62
CA ALA A 65 4.22 -0.78 -7.21
C ALA A 65 3.06 -1.70 -6.80
N GLY A 66 2.03 -1.82 -7.63
CA GLY A 66 0.94 -2.77 -7.41
C GLY A 66 1.43 -4.22 -7.33
N MET A 67 2.28 -4.63 -8.27
CA MET A 67 2.84 -5.99 -8.31
C MET A 67 3.84 -6.29 -7.17
N ALA A 68 4.31 -5.29 -6.45
CA ALA A 68 5.15 -5.46 -5.26
C ALA A 68 4.36 -5.83 -3.99
N ALA A 69 3.03 -5.85 -4.04
CA ALA A 69 2.20 -6.21 -2.91
C ALA A 69 2.39 -7.69 -2.50
N PRO A 70 2.24 -8.04 -1.21
CA PRO A 70 2.20 -9.42 -0.79
C PRO A 70 0.93 -10.10 -1.27
N THR A 71 0.98 -11.44 -1.44
CA THR A 71 -0.20 -12.27 -1.74
C THR A 71 -0.18 -13.56 -0.96
N ALA A 72 -1.35 -14.15 -0.75
CA ALA A 72 -1.47 -15.46 -0.12
C ALA A 72 -0.59 -16.49 -0.86
N VAL A 73 0.36 -17.09 -0.13
CA VAL A 73 1.38 -18.04 -0.63
C VAL A 73 2.02 -17.65 -1.96
N ASN A 74 2.17 -16.33 -2.18
CA ASN A 74 2.77 -15.74 -3.40
C ASN A 74 2.06 -16.13 -4.71
N LYS A 75 0.74 -16.28 -4.67
CA LYS A 75 -0.06 -16.66 -5.85
C LYS A 75 -0.15 -15.57 -6.92
N GLN A 76 -0.03 -14.29 -6.54
CA GLN A 76 -0.09 -13.14 -7.45
C GLN A 76 -1.32 -13.18 -8.38
N PRO A 77 -2.53 -13.33 -7.83
CA PRO A 77 -3.74 -13.57 -8.61
C PRO A 77 -4.32 -12.29 -9.23
N TRP A 78 -3.50 -11.26 -9.38
CA TRP A 78 -3.93 -10.01 -9.98
C TRP A 78 -3.73 -9.99 -11.50
N HIS A 79 -4.59 -9.21 -12.15
CA HIS A 79 -4.46 -8.73 -13.50
C HIS A 79 -4.84 -7.24 -13.54
N PHE A 80 -4.05 -6.42 -14.23
CA PHE A 80 -4.27 -4.99 -14.30
C PHE A 80 -4.63 -4.59 -15.74
N VAL A 81 -5.69 -3.79 -15.88
CA VAL A 81 -6.06 -3.19 -17.19
C VAL A 81 -5.84 -1.67 -17.06
N ALA A 82 -4.76 -1.17 -17.67
CA ALA A 82 -4.49 0.27 -17.72
C ALA A 82 -5.19 0.89 -18.94
N ILE A 83 -5.99 1.91 -18.72
CA ILE A 83 -6.86 2.54 -19.72
C ILE A 83 -6.48 4.02 -19.84
N THR A 84 -5.99 4.42 -21.01
CA THR A 84 -5.68 5.81 -21.37
C THR A 84 -6.56 6.32 -22.52
N SER A 85 -7.29 5.42 -23.18
CA SER A 85 -8.22 5.78 -24.27
C SER A 85 -9.44 6.52 -23.73
N LYS A 86 -9.66 7.75 -24.16
CA LYS A 86 -10.81 8.56 -23.77
C LYS A 86 -12.15 7.88 -24.08
N ASP A 87 -12.24 7.17 -25.20
CA ASP A 87 -13.47 6.46 -25.59
C ASP A 87 -13.75 5.30 -24.63
N LYS A 88 -12.72 4.54 -24.25
CA LYS A 88 -12.84 3.46 -23.26
C LYS A 88 -13.18 3.99 -21.85
N LEU A 89 -12.62 5.13 -21.46
CA LEU A 89 -12.96 5.77 -20.18
C LEU A 89 -14.42 6.22 -20.15
N LYS A 90 -14.95 6.78 -21.27
CA LYS A 90 -16.37 7.13 -21.39
C LYS A 90 -17.28 5.89 -21.35
N GLU A 91 -16.90 4.83 -22.07
CA GLU A 91 -17.63 3.56 -22.06
C GLU A 91 -17.72 2.99 -20.64
N LEU A 92 -16.60 2.97 -19.90
CA LEU A 92 -16.57 2.52 -18.52
C LEU A 92 -17.36 3.45 -17.58
N ALA A 93 -17.30 4.77 -17.76
CA ALA A 93 -18.06 5.74 -16.97
C ALA A 93 -19.57 5.54 -17.12
N ALA A 94 -20.06 5.21 -18.31
CA ALA A 94 -21.46 4.95 -18.56
C ALA A 94 -22.02 3.76 -17.76
N THR A 95 -21.16 2.82 -17.36
CA THR A 95 -21.54 1.66 -16.53
C THR A 95 -21.58 1.96 -15.03
N ASN A 96 -21.02 3.11 -14.59
CA ASN A 96 -20.96 3.49 -13.18
C ASN A 96 -21.26 4.97 -12.96
N PRO A 97 -22.55 5.35 -12.77
CA PRO A 97 -22.95 6.74 -12.60
C PRO A 97 -22.25 7.50 -11.45
N ASN A 98 -21.71 6.78 -10.47
CA ASN A 98 -20.97 7.34 -9.34
C ASN A 98 -19.47 7.59 -9.64
N ALA A 99 -19.01 7.26 -10.83
CA ALA A 99 -17.62 7.40 -11.25
C ALA A 99 -17.45 8.33 -12.46
N ARG A 100 -18.20 9.43 -12.51
CA ARG A 100 -18.15 10.43 -13.59
C ARG A 100 -16.75 11.03 -13.80
N MET A 101 -15.90 11.03 -12.76
CA MET A 101 -14.50 11.44 -12.86
C MET A 101 -13.69 10.59 -13.85
N LEU A 102 -14.16 9.38 -14.22
CA LEU A 102 -13.56 8.56 -15.28
C LEU A 102 -13.42 9.29 -16.62
N GLU A 103 -14.41 10.12 -16.98
CA GLU A 103 -14.41 10.86 -18.24
C GLU A 103 -13.31 11.93 -18.30
N GLN A 104 -12.93 12.47 -17.16
CA GLN A 104 -11.94 13.55 -17.04
C GLN A 104 -10.53 13.02 -16.83
N ALA A 105 -10.39 11.85 -16.23
CA ALA A 105 -9.10 11.31 -15.86
C ALA A 105 -8.26 10.92 -17.10
N PRO A 106 -6.93 11.15 -17.05
CA PRO A 106 -6.01 10.70 -18.11
C PRO A 106 -5.69 9.21 -18.03
N LEU A 107 -5.89 8.57 -16.86
CA LEU A 107 -5.59 7.16 -16.62
C LEU A 107 -6.60 6.53 -15.67
N THR A 108 -6.98 5.31 -15.96
CA THR A 108 -7.65 4.42 -15.01
C THR A 108 -6.98 3.06 -15.02
N ILE A 109 -6.70 2.50 -13.86
CA ILE A 109 -6.20 1.12 -13.71
C ILE A 109 -7.33 0.30 -13.09
N VAL A 110 -7.87 -0.64 -13.85
CA VAL A 110 -8.82 -1.63 -13.30
C VAL A 110 -8.01 -2.79 -12.75
N VAL A 111 -8.13 -3.02 -11.44
CA VAL A 111 -7.50 -4.14 -10.74
C VAL A 111 -8.47 -5.30 -10.74
N CYS A 112 -8.03 -6.42 -11.26
CA CYS A 112 -8.83 -7.64 -11.39
C CYS A 112 -8.17 -8.81 -10.68
N GLY A 113 -8.97 -9.75 -10.18
CA GLY A 113 -8.51 -11.07 -9.78
C GLY A 113 -8.55 -12.04 -10.96
N ASP A 114 -7.47 -12.79 -11.14
CA ASP A 114 -7.39 -13.93 -12.05
C ASP A 114 -7.75 -15.22 -11.29
N MET A 115 -8.94 -15.72 -11.53
CA MET A 115 -9.48 -16.88 -10.79
C MET A 115 -8.77 -18.19 -11.16
N GLN A 116 -7.96 -18.21 -12.21
CA GLN A 116 -7.10 -19.36 -12.53
C GLN A 116 -5.83 -19.41 -11.68
N LYS A 117 -5.39 -18.22 -11.15
CA LYS A 117 -4.24 -18.10 -10.26
C LYS A 117 -4.64 -18.08 -8.78
N ALA A 118 -5.87 -17.68 -8.48
CA ALA A 118 -6.38 -17.63 -7.12
C ALA A 118 -6.29 -19.01 -6.43
N LEU A 119 -6.22 -19.01 -5.10
CA LEU A 119 -6.29 -20.24 -4.33
C LEU A 119 -7.64 -20.94 -4.57
N GLU A 120 -7.66 -22.24 -4.40
CA GLU A 120 -8.88 -23.05 -4.45
C GLU A 120 -9.52 -23.22 -3.06
N GLY A 121 -10.73 -23.75 -3.02
CA GLY A 121 -11.44 -24.06 -1.78
C GLY A 121 -11.68 -22.82 -0.90
N GLU A 122 -11.49 -22.99 0.41
CA GLU A 122 -11.70 -21.93 1.41
C GLU A 122 -10.79 -20.70 1.19
N GLY A 123 -9.60 -20.90 0.64
CA GLY A 123 -8.65 -19.83 0.33
C GLY A 123 -9.04 -18.98 -0.88
N ARG A 124 -10.07 -19.35 -1.64
CA ARG A 124 -10.42 -18.67 -2.89
C ARG A 124 -10.69 -17.18 -2.70
N GLN A 125 -11.32 -16.77 -1.61
CA GLN A 125 -11.66 -15.37 -1.34
C GLN A 125 -10.44 -14.47 -1.04
N LEU A 126 -9.25 -15.03 -0.80
CA LEU A 126 -8.05 -14.28 -0.50
C LEU A 126 -7.57 -13.41 -1.68
N TRP A 127 -8.01 -13.72 -2.92
CA TRP A 127 -7.74 -12.85 -4.07
C TRP A 127 -8.21 -11.41 -3.86
N ILE A 128 -9.28 -11.21 -3.08
CA ILE A 128 -9.80 -9.86 -2.76
C ILE A 128 -8.78 -9.10 -1.92
N GLN A 129 -8.19 -9.75 -0.92
CA GLN A 129 -7.16 -9.15 -0.05
C GLN A 129 -5.89 -8.88 -0.86
N ASP A 130 -5.45 -9.84 -1.67
CA ASP A 130 -4.27 -9.73 -2.52
C ASP A 130 -4.39 -8.54 -3.50
N CYS A 131 -5.51 -8.45 -4.22
CA CYS A 131 -5.77 -7.36 -5.15
C CYS A 131 -6.00 -6.02 -4.41
N SER A 132 -6.53 -6.03 -3.18
CA SER A 132 -6.68 -4.82 -2.36
C SER A 132 -5.33 -4.28 -1.90
N ALA A 133 -4.41 -5.16 -1.51
CA ALA A 133 -3.03 -4.76 -1.17
C ALA A 133 -2.33 -4.12 -2.38
N ALA A 134 -2.46 -4.73 -3.57
CA ALA A 134 -1.93 -4.17 -4.81
C ALA A 134 -2.55 -2.80 -5.14
N THR A 135 -3.85 -2.64 -4.91
CA THR A 135 -4.56 -1.37 -5.11
C THR A 135 -4.02 -0.27 -4.20
N GLU A 136 -3.84 -0.55 -2.91
CA GLU A 136 -3.31 0.44 -1.97
C GLU A 136 -1.87 0.84 -2.33
N ASN A 137 -1.01 -0.11 -2.74
CA ASN A 137 0.32 0.22 -3.22
C ASN A 137 0.29 1.20 -4.41
N ILE A 138 -0.63 1.01 -5.37
CA ILE A 138 -0.79 1.93 -6.50
C ILE A 138 -1.24 3.31 -6.02
N LEU A 139 -2.17 3.39 -5.06
CA LEU A 139 -2.65 4.67 -4.50
C LEU A 139 -1.54 5.43 -3.79
N LEU A 140 -0.72 4.75 -3.00
CA LEU A 140 0.42 5.34 -2.29
C LEU A 140 1.52 5.77 -3.26
N ALA A 141 1.80 4.97 -4.28
CA ALA A 141 2.77 5.32 -5.32
C ALA A 141 2.30 6.54 -6.14
N ALA A 142 1.01 6.61 -6.50
CA ALA A 142 0.44 7.76 -7.18
C ALA A 142 0.61 9.04 -6.35
N HIS A 143 0.31 8.99 -5.04
CA HIS A 143 0.48 10.12 -4.15
C HIS A 143 1.94 10.56 -4.03
N ALA A 144 2.86 9.62 -3.86
CA ALA A 144 4.30 9.90 -3.81
C ALA A 144 4.85 10.54 -5.10
N LEU A 145 4.23 10.25 -6.25
CA LEU A 145 4.56 10.82 -7.56
C LEU A 145 3.83 12.15 -7.85
N GLY A 146 3.12 12.72 -6.86
CA GLY A 146 2.36 13.97 -7.04
C GLY A 146 1.07 13.79 -7.85
N LEU A 147 0.62 12.56 -8.06
CA LEU A 147 -0.65 12.26 -8.71
C LEU A 147 -1.79 12.18 -7.70
N GLY A 148 -2.98 12.57 -8.12
CA GLY A 148 -4.22 12.31 -7.40
C GLY A 148 -4.84 10.98 -7.85
N ALA A 149 -5.41 10.24 -6.89
CA ALA A 149 -6.08 8.98 -7.19
C ALA A 149 -7.29 8.74 -6.31
N VAL A 150 -8.25 7.94 -6.81
CA VAL A 150 -9.38 7.45 -6.02
C VAL A 150 -9.70 6.00 -6.37
N TRP A 151 -10.02 5.23 -5.34
CA TRP A 151 -10.54 3.87 -5.45
C TRP A 151 -12.06 3.89 -5.65
N THR A 152 -12.55 3.26 -6.71
CA THR A 152 -13.98 3.00 -6.93
C THR A 152 -14.24 1.50 -6.99
N ALA A 153 -15.11 1.00 -6.11
CA ALA A 153 -15.41 -0.43 -6.04
C ALA A 153 -16.24 -0.90 -7.26
N LEU A 154 -15.86 -2.03 -7.80
CA LEU A 154 -16.63 -2.80 -8.79
C LEU A 154 -17.22 -4.05 -8.13
N TYR A 155 -16.40 -4.92 -7.55
CA TYR A 155 -16.83 -6.06 -6.74
C TYR A 155 -17.19 -5.64 -5.31
N PRO A 156 -18.18 -6.23 -4.65
CA PRO A 156 -19.12 -7.27 -5.12
C PRO A 156 -20.40 -6.71 -5.76
N ARG A 157 -20.35 -5.55 -6.39
CA ARG A 157 -21.51 -4.91 -7.03
C ARG A 157 -21.69 -5.48 -8.43
N ASP A 158 -22.64 -6.41 -8.57
CA ASP A 158 -22.91 -7.11 -9.84
C ASP A 158 -23.18 -6.17 -11.01
N ASP A 159 -23.93 -5.09 -10.77
CA ASP A 159 -24.22 -4.05 -11.77
C ASP A 159 -22.94 -3.39 -12.32
N ARG A 160 -22.01 -3.01 -11.45
CA ARG A 160 -20.77 -2.33 -11.80
C ARG A 160 -19.73 -3.30 -12.37
N ALA A 161 -19.59 -4.48 -11.75
CA ALA A 161 -18.67 -5.50 -12.23
C ALA A 161 -19.04 -5.95 -13.64
N LYS A 162 -20.35 -6.21 -13.91
CA LYS A 162 -20.85 -6.61 -15.22
C LYS A 162 -20.57 -5.54 -16.28
N GLY A 163 -20.83 -4.27 -15.98
CA GLY A 163 -20.53 -3.17 -16.88
C GLY A 163 -19.03 -3.08 -17.23
N ALA A 164 -18.15 -3.27 -16.24
CA ALA A 164 -16.70 -3.29 -16.47
C ALA A 164 -16.27 -4.51 -17.30
N ILE A 165 -16.84 -5.70 -17.05
CA ILE A 165 -16.58 -6.92 -17.83
C ILE A 165 -16.94 -6.69 -19.30
N GLU A 166 -18.12 -6.16 -19.57
CA GLU A 166 -18.59 -5.89 -20.93
C GLU A 166 -17.73 -4.83 -21.64
N ALA A 167 -17.51 -3.68 -21.00
CA ALA A 167 -16.73 -2.57 -21.56
C ALA A 167 -15.28 -2.97 -21.86
N LEU A 168 -14.66 -3.79 -21.02
CA LEU A 168 -13.25 -4.20 -21.14
C LEU A 168 -13.09 -5.58 -21.79
N LYS A 169 -14.18 -6.26 -22.13
CA LYS A 169 -14.19 -7.61 -22.72
C LYS A 169 -13.38 -8.61 -21.89
N LEU A 170 -13.59 -8.57 -20.55
CA LEU A 170 -12.88 -9.47 -19.66
C LEU A 170 -13.38 -10.91 -19.85
N PRO A 171 -12.48 -11.91 -19.91
CA PRO A 171 -12.89 -13.30 -19.95
C PRO A 171 -13.44 -13.76 -18.57
N ASP A 172 -14.20 -14.85 -18.54
CA ASP A 172 -14.93 -15.33 -17.36
C ASP A 172 -14.08 -15.54 -16.11
N HIS A 173 -12.79 -15.83 -16.26
CA HIS A 173 -11.88 -16.05 -15.14
C HIS A 173 -11.26 -14.78 -14.59
N ILE A 174 -11.50 -13.62 -15.21
CA ILE A 174 -10.99 -12.32 -14.76
C ILE A 174 -12.13 -11.53 -14.11
N VAL A 175 -12.02 -11.32 -12.80
CA VAL A 175 -13.04 -10.66 -11.98
C VAL A 175 -12.57 -9.26 -11.59
N PRO A 176 -13.21 -8.17 -12.06
CA PRO A 176 -12.80 -6.82 -11.74
C PRO A 176 -13.14 -6.50 -10.27
N LEU A 177 -12.10 -6.15 -9.47
CA LEU A 177 -12.24 -5.75 -8.06
C LEU A 177 -12.62 -4.28 -7.94
N CYS A 178 -11.84 -3.43 -8.57
CA CYS A 178 -12.00 -1.97 -8.48
C CYS A 178 -11.38 -1.26 -9.68
N ALA A 179 -11.73 0.01 -9.82
CA ALA A 179 -11.05 0.94 -10.73
C ALA A 179 -10.34 2.02 -9.89
N ILE A 180 -9.04 2.22 -10.14
CA ILE A 180 -8.24 3.32 -9.61
C ILE A 180 -8.21 4.39 -10.68
N ILE A 181 -8.83 5.54 -10.41
CA ILE A 181 -8.89 6.67 -11.33
C ILE A 181 -7.77 7.62 -10.94
N ILE A 182 -6.89 7.97 -11.89
CA ILE A 182 -5.61 8.63 -11.64
C ILE A 182 -5.41 9.80 -12.59
N GLY A 183 -4.88 10.90 -12.06
CA GLY A 183 -4.52 12.09 -12.86
C GLY A 183 -3.74 13.09 -12.03
N TYR A 184 -3.25 14.16 -12.66
CA TYR A 184 -2.72 15.28 -11.91
C TYR A 184 -3.86 16.01 -11.22
N PRO A 185 -3.76 16.26 -9.89
CA PRO A 185 -4.88 16.78 -9.12
C PRO A 185 -5.24 18.21 -9.52
N ALA A 186 -6.54 18.49 -9.69
CA ALA A 186 -7.11 19.82 -9.84
C ALA A 186 -7.80 20.31 -8.55
N GLU A 187 -7.65 19.56 -7.46
CA GLU A 187 -8.14 19.87 -6.12
C GLU A 187 -7.11 19.46 -5.07
N GLN A 188 -7.15 20.07 -3.91
CA GLN A 188 -6.25 19.77 -2.79
C GLN A 188 -7.06 19.66 -1.48
N PRO A 189 -7.80 18.58 -1.29
CA PRO A 189 -8.52 18.36 -0.04
C PRO A 189 -7.55 18.09 1.11
N GLU A 190 -7.85 18.64 2.28
CA GLU A 190 -7.07 18.38 3.50
C GLU A 190 -7.09 16.89 3.89
N PRO A 191 -5.96 16.33 4.33
CA PRO A 191 -5.90 15.01 4.92
C PRO A 191 -6.83 14.92 6.13
N LYS A 192 -7.46 13.75 6.30
CA LYS A 192 -8.38 13.51 7.42
C LYS A 192 -7.67 12.72 8.52
N ASP A 193 -7.63 13.26 9.71
CA ASP A 193 -7.28 12.44 10.88
C ASP A 193 -8.39 11.39 11.11
N LYS A 194 -7.99 10.13 11.03
CA LYS A 194 -8.88 8.97 11.20
C LYS A 194 -8.53 8.16 12.44
N TRP A 195 -7.59 8.67 13.28
CA TRP A 195 -7.22 7.99 14.49
C TRP A 195 -8.40 7.92 15.46
N LYS A 196 -8.71 6.71 15.90
CA LYS A 196 -9.78 6.41 16.85
C LYS A 196 -9.27 5.38 17.85
N PRO A 197 -8.86 5.81 19.05
CA PRO A 197 -8.31 4.90 20.04
C PRO A 197 -9.28 3.80 20.46
N GLU A 198 -10.59 4.04 20.36
CA GLU A 198 -11.63 3.03 20.63
C GLU A 198 -11.61 1.86 19.64
N ASN A 199 -10.95 1.99 18.50
CA ASN A 199 -10.77 0.91 17.53
C ASN A 199 -9.52 0.07 17.81
N VAL A 200 -8.79 0.34 18.91
CA VAL A 200 -7.55 -0.35 19.26
C VAL A 200 -7.73 -1.11 20.58
N SER A 201 -7.40 -2.39 20.55
CA SER A 201 -7.33 -3.23 21.76
C SER A 201 -5.93 -3.84 21.85
N TYR A 202 -5.45 -4.07 23.07
CA TYR A 202 -4.13 -4.64 23.33
C TYR A 202 -4.29 -6.06 23.89
N ASN A 203 -3.55 -7.01 23.34
CA ASN A 203 -3.49 -8.43 23.67
C ASN A 203 -4.80 -9.21 23.44
N GLU A 204 -5.96 -8.67 23.81
CA GLU A 204 -7.28 -9.27 23.61
C GLU A 204 -8.30 -8.19 23.24
N PHE A 205 -9.46 -8.59 22.70
CA PHE A 205 -10.52 -7.63 22.36
C PHE A 205 -11.00 -6.91 23.62
N GLY A 206 -11.01 -5.58 23.59
CA GLY A 206 -11.35 -4.73 24.75
C GLY A 206 -10.20 -4.53 25.74
N GLY A 207 -9.06 -5.19 25.57
CA GLY A 207 -7.87 -5.00 26.39
C GLY A 207 -7.29 -3.59 26.25
N ARG A 208 -6.77 -3.03 27.34
CA ARG A 208 -6.17 -1.68 27.39
C ARG A 208 -4.64 -1.75 27.38
N SER A 209 -4.00 -0.70 26.89
CA SER A 209 -2.54 -0.56 26.97
C SER A 209 -2.08 -0.56 28.43
N THR A 210 -1.09 -1.38 28.76
CA THR A 210 -0.46 -1.42 30.11
C THR A 210 0.37 -0.17 30.41
N SER A 211 0.72 0.64 29.40
CA SER A 211 1.53 1.86 29.57
C SER A 211 0.74 3.09 30.01
N GLY A 212 -0.59 3.01 30.13
CA GLY A 212 -1.44 4.14 30.53
C GLY A 212 -1.35 5.38 29.62
N ARG A 213 -0.53 5.34 28.57
CA ARG A 213 -0.44 6.37 27.54
C ARG A 213 -1.33 5.97 26.38
N LEU A 214 -2.47 6.63 26.26
CA LEU A 214 -3.00 6.92 24.93
C LEU A 214 -1.90 7.76 24.26
N LEU A 215 -1.26 7.22 23.22
CA LEU A 215 -0.37 8.03 22.41
C LEU A 215 -1.20 9.21 21.89
N PRO A 216 -0.64 10.42 21.90
CA PRO A 216 -1.35 11.62 21.48
C PRO A 216 -1.84 11.55 20.06
#